data_5c6b8a54cfacd92bcb96b18f509ad3a8
#
_entry.id   5c6b8a54cfacd92bcb96b18f509ad3a8
#
_cell.length_a   1.000
_cell.length_b   1.000
_cell.length_c   1.000
_cell.angle_alpha   90.00
_cell.angle_beta   90.00
_cell.angle_gamma   90.00
#
_symmetry.space_group_name_H-M   'P 1'
#
loop_
_entity.id
_entity.type
_entity.pdbx_description
1 polymer ?
#
loop_
_entity_poly.entity_id
_entity_poly.type
_entity_poly.pdbx_seq_one_letter_code
_entity_poly.pdbx_strand_id
1 'polypeptide(L)'
;MYRQRLLVLAIATAIVASHSGAAQSRHERKARQLEKSAQPKAVAGGVMFPTPMPIEKCFDAVLNHLKRRGHDIDLADREGGRIATVIEVAGGHSQTGTRVLATLIEDSDSQTSVRVAVTAQKRKKLLVTEPWSDPKVDESESAKAAAEMEKALQGAR
;
A
#
# COMPACT_ATOMS: atom_id res chain seq x y z
N MET A 1 -40.44 -30.34 51.99
CA MET A 1 -41.02 -28.99 51.81
C MET A 1 -39.89 -28.02 51.67
N TYR A 2 -39.68 -27.47 50.48
CA TYR A 2 -39.20 -26.15 50.10
C TYR A 2 -38.90 -26.19 48.61
N ARG A 3 -39.99 -26.16 47.86
CA ARG A 3 -40.01 -25.73 46.46
C ARG A 3 -40.31 -24.22 46.44
N GLN A 4 -39.82 -23.56 45.41
CA GLN A 4 -40.09 -22.19 45.01
C GLN A 4 -39.17 -21.13 45.63
N ARG A 5 -38.24 -20.69 44.77
CA ARG A 5 -37.94 -19.27 44.46
C ARG A 5 -36.61 -19.20 43.67
N LEU A 6 -36.71 -19.52 42.42
CA LEU A 6 -35.65 -19.20 41.44
C LEU A 6 -36.30 -18.95 40.09
N LEU A 7 -36.94 -17.81 40.02
CA LEU A 7 -37.51 -17.33 38.78
C LEU A 7 -37.80 -15.85 38.97
N VAL A 8 -36.81 -15.02 38.74
CA VAL A 8 -36.84 -13.61 38.39
C VAL A 8 -35.42 -13.09 38.48
N LEU A 9 -34.63 -13.25 37.41
CA LEU A 9 -33.47 -12.41 37.08
C LEU A 9 -32.94 -12.76 35.68
N ALA A 10 -33.76 -12.66 34.70
CA ALA A 10 -33.32 -12.86 33.30
C ALA A 10 -34.11 -11.97 32.32
N ILE A 11 -34.32 -10.72 32.65
CA ILE A 11 -34.86 -9.73 31.70
C ILE A 11 -34.31 -8.37 32.09
N ALA A 12 -33.07 -8.08 31.79
CA ALA A 12 -32.53 -6.71 31.79
C ALA A 12 -31.16 -6.56 31.13
N THR A 13 -30.83 -7.32 30.10
CA THR A 13 -29.56 -7.09 29.35
C THR A 13 -29.72 -7.16 27.83
N ALA A 14 -30.85 -6.80 27.29
CA ALA A 14 -31.11 -6.87 25.85
C ALA A 14 -31.59 -5.54 25.24
N ILE A 15 -31.22 -4.38 25.77
CA ILE A 15 -31.57 -3.09 25.15
C ILE A 15 -30.42 -2.10 25.34
N VAL A 16 -29.22 -2.39 24.85
CA VAL A 16 -28.18 -1.36 24.65
C VAL A 16 -27.35 -1.65 23.37
N ALA A 17 -27.75 -2.54 22.50
CA ALA A 17 -26.99 -2.88 21.29
C ALA A 17 -27.58 -2.33 19.98
N SER A 18 -28.39 -1.28 20.01
CA SER A 18 -29.07 -0.83 18.77
C SER A 18 -28.99 0.66 18.45
N HIS A 19 -28.07 1.43 19.01
CA HIS A 19 -27.95 2.86 18.67
C HIS A 19 -26.54 3.37 18.37
N SER A 20 -25.56 2.52 18.06
CA SER A 20 -24.24 2.96 17.57
C SER A 20 -24.05 2.83 16.05
N GLY A 21 -25.12 2.68 15.30
CA GLY A 21 -25.09 2.57 13.83
C GLY A 21 -25.29 3.89 13.07
N ALA A 22 -25.36 5.03 13.74
CA ALA A 22 -25.71 6.28 13.08
C ALA A 22 -24.62 7.34 13.26
N ALA A 23 -24.18 7.87 12.15
CA ALA A 23 -23.31 9.04 12.01
C ALA A 23 -21.81 8.80 12.22
N GLN A 24 -21.22 7.95 11.40
CA GLN A 24 -19.84 8.23 11.00
C GLN A 24 -19.79 9.66 10.47
N SER A 25 -19.03 10.53 11.15
CA SER A 25 -19.01 11.94 10.80
C SER A 25 -18.57 12.09 9.34
N ARG A 26 -18.99 13.17 8.67
CA ARG A 26 -18.54 13.47 7.29
C ARG A 26 -17.00 13.47 7.19
N HIS A 27 -16.33 13.79 8.28
CA HIS A 27 -14.86 13.76 8.39
C HIS A 27 -14.30 12.35 8.36
N GLU A 28 -14.89 11.38 9.04
CA GLU A 28 -14.45 9.97 9.01
C GLU A 28 -14.70 9.33 7.65
N ARG A 29 -15.82 9.66 6.99
CA ARG A 29 -16.08 9.20 5.62
C ARG A 29 -15.07 9.78 4.62
N LYS A 30 -14.74 11.08 4.75
CA LYS A 30 -13.69 11.72 3.95
C LYS A 30 -12.31 11.15 4.26
N ALA A 31 -11.97 10.91 5.52
CA ALA A 31 -10.71 10.30 5.91
C ALA A 31 -10.58 8.88 5.32
N ARG A 32 -11.61 8.03 5.45
CA ARG A 32 -11.64 6.70 4.84
C ARG A 32 -11.63 6.72 3.30
N GLN A 33 -12.23 7.75 2.67
CA GLN A 33 -12.14 7.92 1.23
C GLN A 33 -10.73 8.36 0.81
N LEU A 34 -10.07 9.22 1.58
CA LEU A 34 -8.68 9.61 1.37
C LEU A 34 -7.72 8.42 1.61
N GLU A 35 -7.91 7.62 2.64
CA GLU A 35 -7.17 6.37 2.86
C GLU A 35 -7.37 5.36 1.73
N LYS A 36 -8.61 5.16 1.26
CA LYS A 36 -8.87 4.28 0.11
C LYS A 36 -8.28 4.80 -1.21
N SER A 37 -8.20 6.12 -1.39
CA SER A 37 -7.53 6.71 -2.56
C SER A 37 -6.01 6.68 -2.45
N ALA A 38 -5.47 6.57 -1.23
CA ALA A 38 -4.04 6.43 -0.98
C ALA A 38 -3.53 4.98 -1.11
N GLN A 39 -4.42 3.98 -1.14
CA GLN A 39 -3.98 2.60 -1.37
C GLN A 39 -3.35 2.48 -2.77
N PRO A 40 -2.14 1.88 -2.87
CA PRO A 40 -1.50 1.70 -4.16
C PRO A 40 -2.39 0.82 -5.04
N LYS A 41 -2.98 1.45 -6.06
CA LYS A 41 -3.74 0.73 -7.09
C LYS A 41 -2.76 -0.13 -7.87
N ALA A 42 -3.14 -1.36 -8.18
CA ALA A 42 -2.39 -2.18 -9.11
C ALA A 42 -2.35 -1.45 -10.46
N VAL A 43 -1.16 -1.06 -10.88
CA VAL A 43 -0.95 -0.35 -12.15
C VAL A 43 -0.39 -1.35 -13.15
N ALA A 44 -1.04 -1.50 -14.30
CA ALA A 44 -0.51 -2.27 -15.40
C ALA A 44 0.71 -1.54 -16.00
N GLY A 45 1.78 -2.27 -16.26
CA GLY A 45 3.02 -1.72 -16.80
C GLY A 45 4.19 -1.84 -15.82
N GLY A 46 5.31 -1.21 -16.18
CA GLY A 46 6.58 -1.35 -15.47
C GLY A 46 7.48 -2.44 -16.04
N VAL A 47 8.65 -2.59 -15.47
CA VAL A 47 9.71 -3.50 -15.93
C VAL A 47 9.78 -4.70 -14.99
N MET A 48 9.89 -5.88 -15.56
CA MET A 48 10.00 -7.13 -14.81
C MET A 48 11.36 -7.79 -15.09
N PHE A 49 12.00 -8.31 -14.04
CA PHE A 49 13.22 -9.08 -14.13
C PHE A 49 13.20 -10.27 -13.16
N PRO A 50 13.80 -11.42 -13.53
CA PRO A 50 13.91 -12.58 -12.65
C PRO A 50 15.08 -12.42 -11.68
N THR A 51 14.96 -13.01 -10.50
CA THR A 51 16.06 -13.16 -9.55
C THR A 51 16.07 -14.58 -8.98
N PRO A 52 17.25 -15.25 -8.91
CA PRO A 52 17.38 -16.59 -8.33
C PRO A 52 17.42 -16.49 -6.80
N MET A 53 16.30 -16.11 -6.22
CA MET A 53 16.14 -15.89 -4.79
C MET A 53 14.71 -16.27 -4.38
N PRO A 54 14.50 -16.97 -3.24
CA PRO A 54 13.18 -17.24 -2.71
C PRO A 54 12.44 -15.92 -2.42
N ILE A 55 11.12 -15.92 -2.56
CA ILE A 55 10.29 -14.71 -2.47
C ILE A 55 10.49 -13.95 -1.15
N GLU A 56 10.62 -14.64 -0.03
CA GLU A 56 10.81 -14.01 1.29
C GLU A 56 12.13 -13.22 1.37
N LYS A 57 13.23 -13.83 0.92
CA LYS A 57 14.55 -13.17 0.88
C LYS A 57 14.56 -12.03 -0.12
N CYS A 58 13.91 -12.24 -1.27
CA CYS A 58 13.78 -11.21 -2.29
C CYS A 58 12.98 -10.02 -1.75
N PHE A 59 11.89 -10.25 -1.02
CA PHE A 59 11.09 -9.20 -0.41
C PHE A 59 11.91 -8.33 0.55
N ASP A 60 12.67 -8.97 1.45
CA ASP A 60 13.52 -8.24 2.40
C ASP A 60 14.63 -7.47 1.69
N ALA A 61 15.22 -8.03 0.65
CA ALA A 61 16.26 -7.37 -0.12
C ALA A 61 15.73 -6.14 -0.88
N VAL A 62 14.55 -6.25 -1.52
CA VAL A 62 13.87 -5.13 -2.19
C VAL A 62 13.50 -4.04 -1.19
N LEU A 63 12.90 -4.41 -0.07
CA LEU A 63 12.50 -3.47 0.98
C LEU A 63 13.72 -2.70 1.54
N ASN A 64 14.81 -3.42 1.82
CA ASN A 64 16.05 -2.82 2.30
C ASN A 64 16.73 -1.95 1.25
N HIS A 65 16.66 -2.31 -0.04
CA HIS A 65 17.17 -1.48 -1.12
C HIS A 65 16.42 -0.14 -1.18
N LEU A 66 15.09 -0.14 -1.18
CA LEU A 66 14.27 1.08 -1.21
C LEU A 66 14.57 1.98 -0.01
N LYS A 67 14.65 1.41 1.20
CA LYS A 67 15.01 2.16 2.41
C LYS A 67 16.41 2.78 2.33
N ARG A 68 17.41 2.05 1.83
CA ARG A 68 18.78 2.57 1.63
C ARG A 68 18.85 3.69 0.60
N ARG A 69 17.95 3.69 -0.37
CA ARG A 69 17.81 4.80 -1.33
C ARG A 69 17.08 6.02 -0.75
N GLY A 70 16.66 5.96 0.50
CA GLY A 70 16.00 7.07 1.20
C GLY A 70 14.49 7.15 0.97
N HIS A 71 13.88 6.09 0.38
CA HIS A 71 12.44 6.09 0.22
C HIS A 71 11.73 5.69 1.51
N ASP A 72 10.73 6.45 1.90
CA ASP A 72 9.78 6.06 2.92
C ASP A 72 8.79 5.03 2.37
N ILE A 73 8.49 4.01 3.18
CA ILE A 73 7.62 2.90 2.78
C ILE A 73 6.19 3.16 3.26
N ASP A 74 5.26 3.16 2.33
CA ASP A 74 3.83 3.31 2.57
C ASP A 74 3.13 1.96 2.72
N LEU A 75 3.53 0.96 1.93
CA LEU A 75 3.00 -0.40 1.97
C LEU A 75 4.13 -1.41 1.92
N ALA A 76 4.08 -2.40 2.81
CA ALA A 76 4.92 -3.60 2.76
C ALA A 76 4.04 -4.82 3.05
N ASP A 77 3.35 -5.30 2.02
CA ASP A 77 2.44 -6.46 2.06
C ASP A 77 3.21 -7.71 1.65
N ARG A 78 3.66 -8.47 2.64
CA ARG A 78 4.49 -9.66 2.41
C ARG A 78 3.69 -10.81 1.79
N GLU A 79 2.44 -10.99 2.22
CA GLU A 79 1.58 -12.07 1.71
C GLU A 79 1.19 -11.80 0.26
N GLY A 80 0.87 -10.56 -0.08
CA GLY A 80 0.58 -10.15 -1.45
C GLY A 80 1.80 -9.85 -2.31
N GLY A 81 3.03 -9.98 -1.77
CA GLY A 81 4.28 -9.70 -2.47
C GLY A 81 4.38 -8.25 -2.97
N ARG A 82 3.85 -7.26 -2.24
CA ARG A 82 3.77 -5.88 -2.71
C ARG A 82 4.46 -4.91 -1.79
N ILE A 83 5.27 -4.02 -2.38
CA ILE A 83 5.94 -2.93 -1.67
C ILE A 83 5.63 -1.63 -2.43
N ALA A 84 5.26 -0.58 -1.70
CA ALA A 84 5.07 0.76 -2.27
C ALA A 84 5.74 1.81 -1.40
N THR A 85 6.38 2.78 -2.05
CA THR A 85 6.93 3.94 -1.35
C THR A 85 5.86 5.01 -1.12
N VAL A 86 6.08 5.91 -0.18
CA VAL A 86 5.30 7.13 -0.04
C VAL A 86 5.41 7.95 -1.33
N ILE A 87 4.40 8.74 -1.63
CA ILE A 87 4.43 9.63 -2.80
C ILE A 87 5.38 10.79 -2.50
N GLU A 88 6.46 10.88 -3.27
CA GLU A 88 7.37 12.02 -3.25
C GLU A 88 6.80 13.16 -4.08
N VAL A 89 6.66 14.33 -3.49
CA VAL A 89 5.98 15.47 -4.11
C VAL A 89 6.99 16.54 -4.51
N ALA A 90 6.97 16.90 -5.78
CA ALA A 90 7.75 18.01 -6.33
C ALA A 90 6.84 19.05 -6.99
N GLY A 91 7.29 20.31 -7.04
CA GLY A 91 6.62 21.44 -7.67
C GLY A 91 5.87 22.35 -6.70
N GLY A 92 5.41 23.50 -7.21
CA GLY A 92 4.70 24.54 -6.45
C GLY A 92 3.18 24.43 -6.61
N HIS A 93 2.60 25.33 -7.45
CA HIS A 93 1.16 25.33 -7.73
C HIS A 93 0.69 24.09 -8.52
N SER A 94 1.52 23.62 -9.45
CA SER A 94 1.32 22.32 -10.11
C SER A 94 2.28 21.33 -9.46
N GLN A 95 1.74 20.33 -8.78
CA GLN A 95 2.51 19.31 -8.09
C GLN A 95 2.52 18.01 -8.88
N THR A 96 3.68 17.39 -8.95
CA THR A 96 3.85 16.02 -9.45
C THR A 96 4.24 15.14 -8.27
N GLY A 97 3.50 14.07 -8.07
CA GLY A 97 3.81 13.05 -7.07
C GLY A 97 4.34 11.81 -7.78
N THR A 98 5.48 11.30 -7.34
CA THR A 98 6.08 10.06 -7.85
C THR A 98 6.12 9.00 -6.76
N ARG A 99 5.99 7.74 -7.17
CA ARG A 99 5.97 6.60 -6.26
C ARG A 99 6.59 5.38 -6.96
N VAL A 100 7.37 4.61 -6.23
CA VAL A 100 7.88 3.31 -6.67
C VAL A 100 6.95 2.21 -6.17
N LEU A 101 6.56 1.31 -7.07
CA LEU A 101 5.81 0.10 -6.77
C LEU A 101 6.66 -1.10 -7.14
N ALA A 102 6.87 -2.03 -6.22
CA ALA A 102 7.48 -3.33 -6.50
C ALA A 102 6.46 -4.42 -6.23
N THR A 103 6.32 -5.35 -7.18
CA THR A 103 5.49 -6.55 -7.05
C THR A 103 6.36 -7.77 -7.26
N LEU A 104 6.36 -8.65 -6.30
CA LEU A 104 7.12 -9.90 -6.31
C LEU A 104 6.18 -11.05 -6.68
N ILE A 105 6.60 -11.88 -7.61
CA ILE A 105 5.85 -13.02 -8.10
C ILE A 105 6.75 -14.24 -7.94
N GLU A 106 6.30 -15.20 -7.16
CA GLU A 106 7.02 -16.47 -7.00
C GLU A 106 6.89 -17.30 -8.28
N ASP A 107 8.02 -17.59 -8.93
CA ASP A 107 8.06 -18.44 -10.11
C ASP A 107 8.34 -19.90 -9.72
N SER A 108 9.12 -20.10 -8.65
CA SER A 108 9.45 -21.38 -8.01
C SER A 108 10.03 -21.14 -6.61
N ASP A 109 10.24 -22.19 -5.82
CA ASP A 109 10.78 -22.13 -4.46
C ASP A 109 12.14 -21.38 -4.36
N SER A 110 12.86 -21.24 -5.47
CA SER A 110 14.18 -20.61 -5.53
C SER A 110 14.27 -19.43 -6.48
N GLN A 111 13.18 -19.06 -7.13
CA GLN A 111 13.15 -18.01 -8.15
C GLN A 111 11.95 -17.10 -7.99
N THR A 112 12.19 -15.80 -8.05
CA THR A 112 11.17 -14.76 -7.94
C THR A 112 11.34 -13.77 -9.10
N SER A 113 10.22 -13.42 -9.75
CA SER A 113 10.16 -12.29 -10.67
C SER A 113 9.78 -11.02 -9.91
N VAL A 114 10.55 -9.96 -10.12
CA VAL A 114 10.30 -8.64 -9.52
C VAL A 114 9.81 -7.70 -10.61
N ARG A 115 8.60 -7.17 -10.47
CA ARG A 115 8.07 -6.10 -11.31
C ARG A 115 8.25 -4.77 -10.60
N VAL A 116 8.89 -3.82 -11.25
CA VAL A 116 9.08 -2.45 -10.74
C VAL A 116 8.34 -1.48 -11.65
N ALA A 117 7.49 -0.66 -11.05
CA ALA A 117 6.79 0.42 -11.73
C ALA A 117 7.01 1.74 -10.96
N VAL A 118 7.45 2.76 -11.64
CA VAL A 118 7.44 4.13 -11.13
C VAL A 118 6.19 4.80 -11.66
N THR A 119 5.35 5.31 -10.77
CA THR A 119 4.12 5.99 -11.16
C THR A 119 4.21 7.47 -10.88
N ALA A 120 3.67 8.27 -11.78
CA ALA A 120 3.54 9.71 -11.64
C ALA A 120 2.06 10.11 -11.60
N GLN A 121 1.74 11.03 -10.70
CA GLN A 121 0.43 11.63 -10.52
C GLN A 121 0.57 13.15 -10.51
N LYS A 122 -0.46 13.86 -10.92
CA LYS A 122 -0.45 15.33 -10.91
C LYS A 122 -1.62 15.87 -10.12
N ARG A 123 -1.42 17.00 -9.47
CA ARG A 123 -2.50 17.78 -8.86
C ARG A 123 -2.19 19.27 -8.92
N LYS A 124 -3.23 20.09 -8.88
CA LYS A 124 -3.08 21.54 -8.71
C LYS A 124 -3.31 21.91 -7.25
N LYS A 125 -2.42 22.72 -6.71
CA LYS A 125 -2.54 23.29 -5.36
C LYS A 125 -3.06 24.73 -5.53
N LEU A 126 -4.37 24.86 -5.54
CA LEU A 126 -5.08 26.15 -5.53
C LEU A 126 -5.54 26.45 -4.09
N LEU A 127 -6.51 27.35 -3.94
CA LEU A 127 -7.17 27.61 -2.64
C LEU A 127 -7.78 26.36 -2.02
N VAL A 128 -8.24 25.44 -2.86
CA VAL A 128 -8.64 24.08 -2.47
C VAL A 128 -7.70 23.10 -3.15
N THR A 129 -7.06 22.21 -2.38
CA THR A 129 -6.17 21.18 -2.94
C THR A 129 -6.98 20.15 -3.70
N GLU A 130 -6.75 20.03 -5.00
CA GLU A 130 -7.37 19.02 -5.85
C GLU A 130 -6.87 17.62 -5.48
N PRO A 131 -7.67 16.57 -5.69
CA PRO A 131 -7.21 15.19 -5.55
C PRO A 131 -6.12 14.88 -6.59
N TRP A 132 -5.29 13.87 -6.29
CA TRP A 132 -4.34 13.37 -7.26
C TRP A 132 -5.04 12.79 -8.49
N SER A 133 -4.48 13.03 -9.67
CA SER A 133 -4.90 12.34 -10.90
C SER A 133 -4.68 10.83 -10.78
N ASP A 134 -5.26 10.06 -11.71
CA ASP A 134 -4.93 8.64 -11.80
C ASP A 134 -3.43 8.44 -12.05
N PRO A 135 -2.81 7.42 -11.41
CA PRO A 135 -1.41 7.12 -11.57
C PRO A 135 -1.12 6.66 -13.00
N LYS A 136 -0.06 7.22 -13.60
CA LYS A 136 0.46 6.78 -14.89
C LYS A 136 1.85 6.21 -14.68
N VAL A 137 2.14 5.09 -15.31
CA VAL A 137 3.48 4.49 -15.28
C VAL A 137 4.42 5.35 -16.13
N ASP A 138 5.57 5.68 -15.56
CA ASP A 138 6.71 6.26 -16.27
C ASP A 138 7.65 5.10 -16.62
N GLU A 139 7.62 4.68 -17.88
CA GLU A 139 8.40 3.53 -18.36
C GLU A 139 9.91 3.78 -18.26
N SER A 140 10.36 5.02 -18.51
CA SER A 140 11.78 5.38 -18.44
C SER A 140 12.31 5.30 -17.00
N GLU A 141 11.60 5.89 -16.07
CA GLU A 141 11.97 5.85 -14.65
C GLU A 141 11.79 4.43 -14.08
N SER A 142 10.79 3.68 -14.55
CA SER A 142 10.63 2.26 -14.17
C SER A 142 11.80 1.42 -14.62
N ALA A 143 12.32 1.63 -15.85
CA ALA A 143 13.47 0.89 -16.36
C ALA A 143 14.75 1.20 -15.55
N LYS A 144 14.98 2.46 -15.20
CA LYS A 144 16.11 2.86 -14.34
C LYS A 144 16.01 2.22 -12.95
N ALA A 145 14.85 2.36 -12.31
CA ALA A 145 14.62 1.79 -10.98
C ALA A 145 14.77 0.26 -10.97
N ALA A 146 14.29 -0.42 -12.01
CA ALA A 146 14.42 -1.86 -12.16
C ALA A 146 15.88 -2.28 -12.31
N ALA A 147 16.66 -1.61 -13.17
CA ALA A 147 18.07 -1.91 -13.38
C ALA A 147 18.90 -1.70 -12.10
N GLU A 148 18.66 -0.63 -11.36
CA GLU A 148 19.32 -0.37 -10.08
C GLU A 148 18.97 -1.45 -9.04
N MET A 149 17.71 -1.84 -8.96
CA MET A 149 17.23 -2.86 -8.04
C MET A 149 17.79 -4.24 -8.39
N GLU A 150 17.78 -4.62 -9.66
CA GLU A 150 18.38 -5.88 -10.14
C GLU A 150 19.85 -5.97 -9.76
N LYS A 151 20.62 -4.91 -10.02
CA LYS A 151 22.03 -4.84 -9.63
C LYS A 151 22.25 -4.99 -8.12
N ALA A 152 21.38 -4.36 -7.32
CA ALA A 152 21.45 -4.45 -5.87
C ALA A 152 21.12 -5.87 -5.35
N LEU A 153 20.18 -6.56 -5.98
CA LEU A 153 19.82 -7.94 -5.63
C LEU A 153 20.91 -8.94 -6.03
N GLN A 154 21.61 -8.70 -7.14
CA GLN A 154 22.77 -9.51 -7.55
C GLN A 154 23.95 -9.40 -6.57
N GLY A 155 24.15 -8.24 -5.97
CA GLY A 155 25.19 -7.99 -4.96
C GLY A 155 24.84 -8.45 -3.54
N ALA A 156 23.61 -8.87 -3.29
CA ALA A 156 23.13 -9.33 -1.98
C ALA A 156 23.22 -10.85 -1.77
N ARG A 157 23.90 -11.57 -2.65
CA ARG A 157 24.12 -13.02 -2.63
C ARG A 157 25.23 -13.44 -1.67
#